data_287303eb84de931396acf712b301734f
#
_entry.id   287303eb84de931396acf712b301734f
#
_cell.length_a   1.000
_cell.length_b   1.000
_cell.length_c   1.000
_cell.angle_alpha   90.00
_cell.angle_beta   90.00
_cell.angle_gamma   90.00
#
_symmetry.space_group_name_H-M   'P 1'
#
loop_
_entity.id
_entity.type
_entity.pdbx_description
1 polymer ?
#
loop_
_entity_poly.entity_id
_entity_poly.type
_entity_poly.pdbx_seq_one_letter_code
_entity_poly.pdbx_strand_id
1 'polypeptide(L)'
;MEKKKISSLQWIYSYSRSSLGWILLLAVFSGLIAGSFILLALVSSCLLDIATGSREGSVWLQVLFLVMLILLQAVLNIASSNLRIRVTTKIEMRIKQGVFSMILKKQYQEVSKIHSGEILNRLTSDVDIVVGGVVSLIPQAISMLTKIAAGLFVLFSIDARFTGLVLLIGGLVCVFSRIYSRHFKYLHKEVQRTNGIVRSYMQECLENLIVIKSFVNEHSVGGKLDEFQKDNYKVRIKRNTISNLANTMVYVLFTAGYYAALAWGALQISVGAMTFGTLTAFLQIIQQIKAPFRNVSGLIPQYYSMQASAERLMELEAMADEQAESKILDAQKFYKEFHAIVAEKVTFSYAGGEPVLENTFLRVQKGDLIAIVGESGIGKSTLMKLLLHLMPCDSGKLYFETECGKVEIDAGTRTVFSYVPQGNMIMSGTIRENITFCNPKVTDEEIQRAARAACIWDYIETLPNGLDTVLSERGEGLSMGQIQRIAIARAILDDAPILLLDECTASLDKETEWNVLQNLKKMNTKTIICVSHTAAGVQCCDRAVRIENRKFKEVDYE
;
A
#
# COMPACT_ATOMS: atom_id res chain seq x y z
N MET A 1 -18.90 -16.24 14.62
CA MET A 1 -17.85 -17.24 14.35
C MET A 1 -16.50 -16.53 14.44
N GLU A 2 -15.69 -16.80 15.45
CA GLU A 2 -14.32 -16.27 15.54
C GLU A 2 -13.53 -16.70 14.31
N LYS A 3 -13.21 -15.76 13.43
CA LYS A 3 -12.27 -16.01 12.32
C LYS A 3 -10.94 -16.42 12.95
N LYS A 4 -10.57 -17.70 12.80
CA LYS A 4 -9.27 -18.25 13.23
C LYS A 4 -8.18 -17.28 12.80
N LYS A 5 -7.44 -16.70 13.74
CA LYS A 5 -6.38 -15.72 13.49
C LYS A 5 -5.32 -16.41 12.62
N ILE A 6 -5.36 -16.16 11.31
CA ILE A 6 -4.38 -16.68 10.35
C ILE A 6 -3.02 -16.09 10.73
N SER A 7 -1.97 -16.90 10.81
CA SER A 7 -0.63 -16.34 11.07
C SER A 7 -0.13 -15.57 9.86
N SER A 8 0.71 -14.54 10.07
CA SER A 8 1.32 -13.77 8.99
C SER A 8 2.03 -14.64 7.94
N LEU A 9 2.65 -15.75 8.38
CA LEU A 9 3.27 -16.73 7.49
C LEU A 9 2.26 -17.50 6.64
N GLN A 10 1.11 -17.87 7.20
CA GLN A 10 0.04 -18.54 6.44
C GLN A 10 -0.57 -17.58 5.41
N TRP A 11 -0.71 -16.31 5.77
CA TRP A 11 -1.16 -15.26 4.86
C TRP A 11 -0.18 -15.09 3.69
N ILE A 12 1.11 -14.92 3.96
CA ILE A 12 2.16 -14.82 2.95
C ILE A 12 2.14 -16.07 2.03
N TYR A 13 1.99 -17.26 2.62
CA TYR A 13 1.91 -18.50 1.86
C TYR A 13 0.71 -18.51 0.90
N SER A 14 -0.46 -18.03 1.32
CA SER A 14 -1.68 -18.01 0.50
C SER A 14 -1.48 -17.21 -0.81
N TYR A 15 -0.81 -16.06 -0.73
CA TYR A 15 -0.52 -15.21 -1.89
C TYR A 15 0.67 -15.72 -2.74
N SER A 16 1.65 -16.37 -2.12
CA SER A 16 2.85 -16.85 -2.80
C SER A 16 2.73 -18.30 -3.33
N ARG A 17 1.70 -19.06 -2.92
CA ARG A 17 1.51 -20.48 -3.24
C ARG A 17 1.70 -20.83 -4.73
N SER A 18 1.13 -20.04 -5.62
CA SER A 18 1.26 -20.30 -7.08
C SER A 18 2.65 -20.02 -7.64
N SER A 19 3.50 -19.33 -6.89
CA SER A 19 4.87 -19.00 -7.28
C SER A 19 5.92 -19.82 -6.54
N LEU A 20 5.51 -20.74 -5.65
CA LEU A 20 6.43 -21.54 -4.83
C LEU A 20 7.41 -22.35 -5.66
N GLY A 21 6.96 -22.97 -6.76
CA GLY A 21 7.84 -23.72 -7.66
C GLY A 21 8.97 -22.86 -8.23
N TRP A 22 8.65 -21.60 -8.56
CA TRP A 22 9.65 -20.64 -9.05
C TRP A 22 10.59 -20.15 -7.96
N ILE A 23 10.10 -19.99 -6.72
CA ILE A 23 10.93 -19.64 -5.54
C ILE A 23 11.89 -20.79 -5.24
N LEU A 24 11.42 -22.04 -5.31
CA LEU A 24 12.27 -23.22 -5.14
C LEU A 24 13.33 -23.31 -6.24
N LEU A 25 12.98 -23.01 -7.50
CA LEU A 25 13.94 -22.96 -8.59
C LEU A 25 14.99 -21.87 -8.37
N LEU A 26 14.60 -20.68 -7.88
CA LEU A 26 15.55 -19.63 -7.45
C LEU A 26 16.49 -20.12 -6.36
N ALA A 27 15.96 -20.86 -5.40
CA ALA A 27 16.75 -21.46 -4.32
C ALA A 27 17.75 -22.50 -4.85
N VAL A 28 17.35 -23.34 -5.81
CA VAL A 28 18.25 -24.27 -6.50
C VAL A 28 19.34 -23.52 -7.27
N PHE A 29 18.98 -22.48 -8.05
CA PHE A 29 19.99 -21.68 -8.75
C PHE A 29 20.99 -21.02 -7.76
N SER A 30 20.49 -20.52 -6.63
CA SER A 30 21.34 -19.92 -5.60
C SER A 30 22.27 -20.95 -4.95
N GLY A 31 21.80 -22.18 -4.76
CA GLY A 31 22.61 -23.30 -4.30
C GLY A 31 23.68 -23.73 -5.31
N LEU A 32 23.31 -23.84 -6.61
CA LEU A 32 24.24 -24.17 -7.68
C LEU A 32 25.33 -23.10 -7.85
N ILE A 33 24.95 -21.82 -7.82
CA ILE A 33 25.90 -20.71 -7.85
C ILE A 33 26.84 -20.78 -6.62
N ALA A 34 26.31 -21.06 -5.44
CA ALA A 34 27.11 -21.19 -4.23
C ALA A 34 28.09 -22.38 -4.31
N GLY A 35 27.65 -23.53 -4.81
CA GLY A 35 28.48 -24.71 -5.01
C GLY A 35 29.56 -24.51 -6.08
N SER A 36 29.24 -23.79 -7.17
CA SER A 36 30.21 -23.53 -8.24
C SER A 36 31.39 -22.68 -7.78
N PHE A 37 31.23 -21.79 -6.77
CA PHE A 37 32.37 -21.08 -6.17
C PHE A 37 33.35 -22.03 -5.45
N ILE A 38 32.86 -23.10 -4.83
CA ILE A 38 33.70 -24.09 -4.18
C ILE A 38 34.40 -24.96 -5.24
N LEU A 39 33.68 -25.31 -6.32
CA LEU A 39 34.28 -26.03 -7.46
C LEU A 39 35.38 -25.20 -8.13
N LEU A 40 35.20 -23.88 -8.29
CA LEU A 40 36.26 -22.99 -8.79
C LEU A 40 37.51 -23.06 -7.92
N ALA A 41 37.38 -23.09 -6.59
CA ALA A 41 38.50 -23.22 -5.69
C ALA A 41 39.23 -24.56 -5.88
N LEU A 42 38.51 -25.66 -6.04
CA LEU A 42 39.07 -26.99 -6.26
C LEU A 42 39.76 -27.13 -7.63
N VAL A 43 39.16 -26.58 -8.70
CA VAL A 43 39.77 -26.61 -10.06
C VAL A 43 40.99 -25.70 -10.09
N SER A 44 40.96 -24.55 -9.39
CA SER A 44 42.17 -23.68 -9.26
C SER A 44 43.31 -24.38 -8.51
N SER A 45 42.99 -25.17 -7.48
CA SER A 45 43.96 -26.02 -6.78
C SER A 45 44.58 -27.03 -7.72
N CYS A 46 43.77 -27.80 -8.47
CA CYS A 46 44.25 -28.75 -9.45
C CYS A 46 45.17 -28.09 -10.50
N LEU A 47 44.76 -26.91 -11.00
CA LEU A 47 45.57 -26.16 -11.98
C LEU A 47 46.97 -25.84 -11.45
N LEU A 48 47.04 -25.34 -10.20
CA LEU A 48 48.31 -25.00 -9.57
C LEU A 48 49.17 -26.22 -9.28
N ASP A 49 48.58 -27.33 -8.84
CA ASP A 49 49.29 -28.56 -8.55
C ASP A 49 49.90 -29.18 -9.83
N ILE A 50 49.22 -29.11 -10.97
CA ILE A 50 49.73 -29.53 -12.26
C ILE A 50 50.85 -28.57 -12.72
N ALA A 51 50.66 -27.25 -12.57
CA ALA A 51 51.66 -26.27 -12.98
C ALA A 51 52.96 -26.33 -12.16
N THR A 52 52.85 -26.75 -10.89
CA THR A 52 54.02 -26.94 -9.99
C THR A 52 54.64 -28.33 -10.06
N GLY A 53 54.11 -29.19 -10.91
CA GLY A 53 54.60 -30.59 -11.06
C GLY A 53 54.22 -31.51 -9.90
N SER A 54 53.39 -31.10 -8.99
CA SER A 54 52.89 -31.92 -7.85
C SER A 54 51.81 -32.90 -8.25
N ARG A 55 51.23 -32.75 -9.44
CA ARG A 55 50.19 -33.63 -10.01
C ARG A 55 50.36 -33.76 -11.52
N GLU A 56 50.17 -34.96 -12.05
CA GLU A 56 50.13 -35.19 -13.50
C GLU A 56 48.81 -34.71 -14.12
N GLY A 57 48.89 -34.03 -15.28
CA GLY A 57 47.69 -33.58 -15.99
C GLY A 57 48.00 -32.49 -17.02
N SER A 58 46.96 -32.03 -17.72
CA SER A 58 47.04 -30.94 -18.68
C SER A 58 46.57 -29.63 -18.07
N VAL A 59 47.43 -28.63 -18.05
CA VAL A 59 47.10 -27.25 -17.61
C VAL A 59 45.94 -26.68 -18.44
N TRP A 60 45.97 -26.87 -19.76
CA TRP A 60 44.94 -26.36 -20.67
C TRP A 60 43.56 -26.94 -20.39
N LEU A 61 43.50 -28.22 -19.99
CA LEU A 61 42.23 -28.85 -19.61
C LEU A 61 41.64 -28.17 -18.37
N GLN A 62 42.45 -27.84 -17.37
CA GLN A 62 41.98 -27.16 -16.15
C GLN A 62 41.55 -25.70 -16.45
N VAL A 63 42.27 -25.01 -17.34
CA VAL A 63 41.87 -23.67 -17.81
C VAL A 63 40.51 -23.72 -18.51
N LEU A 64 40.29 -24.74 -19.36
CA LEU A 64 38.98 -24.96 -20.02
C LEU A 64 37.87 -25.16 -18.99
N PHE A 65 38.10 -25.98 -17.96
CA PHE A 65 37.13 -26.19 -16.88
C PHE A 65 36.82 -24.90 -16.10
N LEU A 66 37.85 -24.06 -15.79
CA LEU A 66 37.63 -22.75 -15.15
C LEU A 66 36.78 -21.84 -16.01
N VAL A 67 37.08 -21.72 -17.31
CA VAL A 67 36.29 -20.90 -18.23
C VAL A 67 34.87 -21.39 -18.31
N MET A 68 34.65 -22.71 -18.42
CA MET A 68 33.33 -23.34 -18.47
C MET A 68 32.52 -23.04 -17.18
N LEU A 69 33.16 -23.14 -15.99
CA LEU A 69 32.51 -22.82 -14.72
C LEU A 69 32.13 -21.34 -14.61
N ILE A 70 33.01 -20.44 -15.07
CA ILE A 70 32.73 -18.99 -15.09
C ILE A 70 31.55 -18.68 -16.01
N LEU A 71 31.52 -19.27 -17.22
CA LEU A 71 30.40 -19.11 -18.14
C LEU A 71 29.11 -19.68 -17.57
N LEU A 72 29.17 -20.86 -16.94
CA LEU A 72 28.02 -21.45 -16.24
C LEU A 72 27.49 -20.53 -15.13
N GLN A 73 28.39 -19.97 -14.32
CA GLN A 73 27.98 -18.99 -13.28
C GLN A 73 27.33 -17.75 -13.89
N ALA A 74 27.85 -17.22 -14.99
CA ALA A 74 27.28 -16.06 -15.66
C ALA A 74 25.86 -16.37 -16.16
N VAL A 75 25.65 -17.51 -16.81
CA VAL A 75 24.33 -17.96 -17.28
C VAL A 75 23.38 -18.15 -16.11
N LEU A 76 23.78 -18.83 -15.05
CA LEU A 76 22.95 -19.06 -13.86
C LEU A 76 22.59 -17.74 -13.16
N ASN A 77 23.51 -16.76 -13.08
CA ASN A 77 23.26 -15.45 -12.51
C ASN A 77 22.22 -14.67 -13.33
N ILE A 78 22.35 -14.65 -14.66
CA ILE A 78 21.40 -14.00 -15.56
C ILE A 78 20.02 -14.68 -15.45
N ALA A 79 19.99 -16.00 -15.50
CA ALA A 79 18.73 -16.76 -15.36
C ALA A 79 18.06 -16.52 -14.00
N SER A 80 18.83 -16.55 -12.91
CA SER A 80 18.35 -16.27 -11.56
C SER A 80 17.81 -14.83 -11.41
N SER A 81 18.53 -13.84 -11.99
CA SER A 81 18.11 -12.44 -11.95
C SER A 81 16.78 -12.23 -12.70
N ASN A 82 16.68 -12.74 -13.93
CA ASN A 82 15.46 -12.63 -14.73
C ASN A 82 14.28 -13.35 -14.06
N LEU A 83 14.51 -14.54 -13.51
CA LEU A 83 13.50 -15.30 -12.81
C LEU A 83 13.04 -14.56 -11.54
N ARG A 84 13.97 -13.99 -10.80
CA ARG A 84 13.68 -13.19 -9.58
C ARG A 84 12.72 -12.05 -9.88
N ILE A 85 12.99 -11.24 -10.90
CA ILE A 85 12.13 -10.12 -11.29
C ILE A 85 10.74 -10.61 -11.64
N ARG A 86 10.63 -11.65 -12.48
CA ARG A 86 9.32 -12.22 -12.88
C ARG A 86 8.50 -12.70 -11.69
N VAL A 87 9.13 -13.39 -10.74
CA VAL A 87 8.47 -13.90 -9.53
C VAL A 87 8.05 -12.77 -8.63
N THR A 88 8.94 -11.79 -8.40
CA THR A 88 8.67 -10.58 -7.60
C THR A 88 7.45 -9.86 -8.13
N THR A 89 7.47 -9.46 -9.41
CA THR A 89 6.36 -8.71 -10.02
C THR A 89 5.05 -9.48 -9.99
N LYS A 90 5.08 -10.81 -10.24
CA LYS A 90 3.87 -11.63 -10.21
C LYS A 90 3.23 -11.72 -8.83
N ILE A 91 4.02 -11.86 -7.77
CA ILE A 91 3.52 -11.89 -6.39
C ILE A 91 3.03 -10.49 -5.98
N GLU A 92 3.79 -9.46 -6.31
CA GLU A 92 3.45 -8.06 -6.06
C GLU A 92 2.09 -7.68 -6.67
N MET A 93 1.91 -7.94 -7.97
CA MET A 93 0.63 -7.68 -8.64
C MET A 93 -0.53 -8.42 -7.97
N ARG A 94 -0.33 -9.68 -7.58
CA ARG A 94 -1.38 -10.47 -6.92
C ARG A 94 -1.75 -9.92 -5.55
N ILE A 95 -0.77 -9.53 -4.73
CA ILE A 95 -1.05 -8.94 -3.41
C ILE A 95 -1.74 -7.59 -3.59
N LYS A 96 -1.20 -6.71 -4.43
CA LYS A 96 -1.80 -5.37 -4.68
C LYS A 96 -3.23 -5.49 -5.18
N GLN A 97 -3.48 -6.32 -6.20
CA GLN A 97 -4.82 -6.53 -6.74
C GLN A 97 -5.76 -7.17 -5.72
N GLY A 98 -5.29 -8.18 -4.97
CA GLY A 98 -6.09 -8.87 -3.96
C GLY A 98 -6.50 -7.95 -2.83
N VAL A 99 -5.53 -7.27 -2.21
CA VAL A 99 -5.79 -6.36 -1.08
C VAL A 99 -6.61 -5.15 -1.52
N PHE A 100 -6.30 -4.55 -2.69
CA PHE A 100 -7.09 -3.42 -3.21
C PHE A 100 -8.54 -3.81 -3.50
N SER A 101 -8.77 -4.95 -4.14
CA SER A 101 -10.13 -5.45 -4.40
C SER A 101 -10.91 -5.75 -3.12
N MET A 102 -10.22 -6.17 -2.04
CA MET A 102 -10.84 -6.36 -0.74
C MET A 102 -11.17 -5.04 -0.06
N ILE A 103 -10.28 -4.04 -0.11
CA ILE A 103 -10.54 -2.71 0.45
C ILE A 103 -11.82 -2.10 -0.14
N LEU A 104 -12.04 -2.25 -1.44
CA LEU A 104 -13.25 -1.76 -2.11
C LEU A 104 -14.55 -2.42 -1.62
N LYS A 105 -14.45 -3.57 -0.92
CA LYS A 105 -15.59 -4.28 -0.34
C LYS A 105 -15.74 -4.06 1.16
N LYS A 106 -14.86 -3.26 1.78
CA LYS A 106 -14.89 -2.97 3.21
C LYS A 106 -15.88 -1.84 3.51
N GLN A 107 -16.41 -1.84 4.73
CA GLN A 107 -17.27 -0.77 5.20
C GLN A 107 -16.55 0.58 5.09
N TYR A 108 -17.19 1.55 4.47
CA TYR A 108 -16.64 2.89 4.28
C TYR A 108 -16.19 3.53 5.60
N GLN A 109 -16.95 3.34 6.69
CA GLN A 109 -16.65 3.86 8.01
C GLN A 109 -15.30 3.35 8.54
N GLU A 110 -14.94 2.09 8.29
CA GLU A 110 -13.67 1.51 8.72
C GLU A 110 -12.51 2.03 7.87
N VAL A 111 -12.69 2.07 6.55
CA VAL A 111 -11.66 2.56 5.61
C VAL A 111 -11.39 4.04 5.81
N SER A 112 -12.43 4.86 6.06
CA SER A 112 -12.30 6.31 6.24
C SER A 112 -11.57 6.73 7.52
N LYS A 113 -11.38 5.84 8.49
CA LYS A 113 -10.57 6.09 9.69
C LYS A 113 -9.08 6.15 9.39
N ILE A 114 -8.64 5.57 8.28
CA ILE A 114 -7.24 5.51 7.87
C ILE A 114 -7.01 6.53 6.75
N HIS A 115 -5.97 7.33 6.88
CA HIS A 115 -5.60 8.26 5.82
C HIS A 115 -5.27 7.53 4.52
N SER A 116 -5.73 8.05 3.38
CA SER A 116 -5.46 7.48 2.05
C SER A 116 -3.97 7.26 1.76
N GLY A 117 -3.12 8.19 2.21
CA GLY A 117 -1.66 8.07 2.10
C GLY A 117 -1.08 6.89 2.89
N GLU A 118 -1.68 6.53 4.04
CA GLU A 118 -1.27 5.35 4.79
C GLU A 118 -1.69 4.06 4.08
N ILE A 119 -2.90 4.00 3.55
CA ILE A 119 -3.37 2.87 2.73
C ILE A 119 -2.47 2.68 1.51
N LEU A 120 -2.14 3.77 0.81
CA LEU A 120 -1.24 3.74 -0.34
C LEU A 120 0.16 3.25 0.05
N ASN A 121 0.71 3.72 1.19
CA ASN A 121 2.01 3.25 1.68
C ASN A 121 1.98 1.76 2.03
N ARG A 122 0.90 1.23 2.59
CA ARG A 122 0.73 -0.20 2.84
C ARG A 122 0.66 -0.99 1.53
N LEU A 123 -0.08 -0.51 0.52
CA LEU A 123 -0.21 -1.16 -0.80
C LEU A 123 1.06 -1.09 -1.65
N THR A 124 1.97 -0.17 -1.36
CA THR A 124 3.25 -0.01 -2.07
C THR A 124 4.40 -0.57 -1.23
N SER A 125 4.87 0.20 -0.26
CA SER A 125 6.07 -0.11 0.53
C SER A 125 5.96 -1.43 1.32
N ASP A 126 4.81 -1.71 1.99
CA ASP A 126 4.68 -2.95 2.75
C ASP A 126 4.59 -4.18 1.85
N VAL A 127 3.93 -4.06 0.70
CA VAL A 127 3.92 -5.13 -0.30
C VAL A 127 5.33 -5.42 -0.81
N ASP A 128 6.12 -4.38 -1.13
CA ASP A 128 7.51 -4.54 -1.59
C ASP A 128 8.39 -5.23 -0.54
N ILE A 129 8.22 -4.88 0.74
CA ILE A 129 8.95 -5.51 1.85
C ILE A 129 8.57 -6.99 1.97
N VAL A 130 7.27 -7.31 1.90
CA VAL A 130 6.80 -8.70 1.98
C VAL A 130 7.32 -9.52 0.80
N VAL A 131 7.15 -9.03 -0.42
CA VAL A 131 7.58 -9.72 -1.64
C VAL A 131 9.09 -9.88 -1.68
N GLY A 132 9.83 -8.80 -1.37
CA GLY A 132 11.28 -8.82 -1.26
C GLY A 132 11.77 -9.86 -0.24
N GLY A 133 11.11 -9.95 0.92
CA GLY A 133 11.39 -10.96 1.92
C GLY A 133 11.16 -12.39 1.40
N VAL A 134 10.01 -12.66 0.82
CA VAL A 134 9.63 -13.98 0.30
C VAL A 134 10.62 -14.47 -0.78
N VAL A 135 10.95 -13.60 -1.74
CA VAL A 135 11.76 -13.97 -2.90
C VAL A 135 13.26 -14.03 -2.56
N SER A 136 13.71 -13.35 -1.48
CA SER A 136 15.15 -13.29 -1.16
C SER A 136 15.56 -14.19 0.00
N LEU A 137 14.74 -14.34 1.07
CA LEU A 137 15.15 -15.05 2.29
C LEU A 137 15.47 -16.52 2.03
N ILE A 138 14.62 -17.25 1.32
CA ILE A 138 14.81 -18.68 1.05
C ILE A 138 16.04 -18.94 0.18
N PRO A 139 16.22 -18.27 -1.00
CA PRO A 139 17.42 -18.45 -1.82
C PRO A 139 18.71 -18.06 -1.10
N GLN A 140 18.70 -16.97 -0.33
CA GLN A 140 19.87 -16.53 0.44
C GLN A 140 20.22 -17.56 1.53
N ALA A 141 19.24 -18.06 2.28
CA ALA A 141 19.47 -19.09 3.28
C ALA A 141 20.08 -20.36 2.68
N ILE A 142 19.54 -20.83 1.54
CA ILE A 142 20.06 -22.02 0.83
C ILE A 142 21.48 -21.74 0.31
N SER A 143 21.74 -20.60 -0.30
CA SER A 143 23.09 -20.23 -0.74
C SER A 143 24.10 -20.24 0.42
N MET A 144 23.70 -19.68 1.58
CA MET A 144 24.56 -19.64 2.78
C MET A 144 24.81 -21.05 3.33
N LEU A 145 23.76 -21.87 3.47
CA LEU A 145 23.87 -23.26 3.91
C LEU A 145 24.77 -24.07 2.98
N THR A 146 24.61 -23.94 1.67
CA THR A 146 25.44 -24.62 0.67
C THR A 146 26.91 -24.22 0.82
N LYS A 147 27.21 -22.90 0.95
CA LYS A 147 28.59 -22.42 1.13
C LYS A 147 29.23 -22.94 2.42
N ILE A 148 28.48 -22.93 3.51
CA ILE A 148 28.97 -23.43 4.81
C ILE A 148 29.17 -24.94 4.74
N ALA A 149 28.15 -25.71 4.33
CA ALA A 149 28.20 -27.17 4.32
C ALA A 149 29.27 -27.70 3.38
N ALA A 150 29.26 -27.27 2.11
CA ALA A 150 30.24 -27.72 1.13
C ALA A 150 31.65 -27.18 1.43
N GLY A 151 31.77 -25.94 1.92
CA GLY A 151 33.05 -25.39 2.34
C GLY A 151 33.66 -26.13 3.54
N LEU A 152 32.87 -26.42 4.58
CA LEU A 152 33.34 -27.19 5.74
C LEU A 152 33.67 -28.64 5.34
N PHE A 153 32.90 -29.25 4.46
CA PHE A 153 33.18 -30.61 3.96
C PHE A 153 34.56 -30.67 3.29
N VAL A 154 34.86 -29.71 2.40
CA VAL A 154 36.16 -29.67 1.73
C VAL A 154 37.30 -29.33 2.70
N LEU A 155 37.09 -28.35 3.60
CA LEU A 155 38.12 -28.02 4.63
C LEU A 155 38.43 -29.21 5.52
N PHE A 156 37.39 -29.96 5.94
CA PHE A 156 37.54 -31.15 6.79
C PHE A 156 38.33 -32.27 6.08
N SER A 157 38.11 -32.43 4.75
CA SER A 157 38.87 -33.42 3.95
C SER A 157 40.35 -33.02 3.72
N ILE A 158 40.69 -31.73 3.83
CA ILE A 158 42.07 -31.24 3.74
C ILE A 158 42.78 -31.37 5.10
N ASP A 159 42.20 -30.78 6.15
CA ASP A 159 42.75 -30.87 7.51
C ASP A 159 41.64 -30.67 8.57
N ALA A 160 41.38 -31.73 9.33
CA ALA A 160 40.38 -31.75 10.36
C ALA A 160 40.70 -30.85 11.57
N ARG A 161 42.00 -30.70 11.93
CA ARG A 161 42.43 -29.91 13.09
C ARG A 161 42.22 -28.42 12.83
N PHE A 162 42.61 -27.98 11.64
CA PHE A 162 42.44 -26.59 11.27
C PHE A 162 40.97 -26.24 11.02
N THR A 163 40.19 -27.17 10.47
CA THR A 163 38.72 -26.99 10.33
C THR A 163 38.06 -26.79 11.71
N GLY A 164 38.53 -27.51 12.74
CA GLY A 164 38.08 -27.29 14.11
C GLY A 164 38.37 -25.88 14.63
N LEU A 165 39.52 -25.30 14.27
CA LEU A 165 39.84 -23.90 14.60
C LEU A 165 38.95 -22.90 13.86
N VAL A 166 38.64 -23.12 12.60
CA VAL A 166 37.67 -22.28 11.83
C VAL A 166 36.27 -22.34 12.44
N LEU A 167 35.82 -23.52 12.85
CA LEU A 167 34.53 -23.69 13.54
C LEU A 167 34.51 -22.97 14.91
N LEU A 168 35.61 -23.03 15.67
CA LEU A 168 35.75 -22.32 16.94
C LEU A 168 35.65 -20.81 16.75
N ILE A 169 36.35 -20.26 15.75
CA ILE A 169 36.30 -18.84 15.39
C ILE A 169 34.87 -18.47 14.98
N GLY A 170 34.22 -19.26 14.11
CA GLY A 170 32.84 -19.05 13.69
C GLY A 170 31.87 -19.04 14.87
N GLY A 171 32.02 -19.98 15.81
CA GLY A 171 31.26 -20.04 17.05
C GLY A 171 31.43 -18.81 17.93
N LEU A 172 32.67 -18.34 18.12
CA LEU A 172 32.98 -17.10 18.85
C LEU A 172 32.30 -15.88 18.21
N VAL A 173 32.35 -15.78 16.88
CA VAL A 173 31.64 -14.70 16.15
C VAL A 173 30.14 -14.76 16.36
N CYS A 174 29.53 -15.94 16.37
CA CYS A 174 28.10 -16.10 16.64
C CYS A 174 27.72 -15.68 18.07
N VAL A 175 28.49 -16.06 19.07
CA VAL A 175 28.29 -15.67 20.47
C VAL A 175 28.42 -14.16 20.62
N PHE A 176 29.48 -13.58 20.08
CA PHE A 176 29.71 -12.14 20.10
C PHE A 176 28.58 -11.36 19.38
N SER A 177 28.16 -11.84 18.21
CA SER A 177 27.03 -11.26 17.48
C SER A 177 25.73 -11.25 18.29
N ARG A 178 25.49 -12.30 19.11
CA ARG A 178 24.28 -12.38 19.96
C ARG A 178 24.31 -11.35 21.10
N ILE A 179 25.47 -11.14 21.72
CA ILE A 179 25.64 -10.14 22.80
C ILE A 179 25.45 -8.74 22.21
N TYR A 180 26.11 -8.46 21.10
CA TYR A 180 26.05 -7.19 20.39
C TYR A 180 24.66 -6.85 19.86
N SER A 181 23.91 -7.85 19.37
CA SER A 181 22.60 -7.66 18.72
C SER A 181 21.56 -6.99 19.62
N ARG A 182 21.60 -7.20 20.94
CA ARG A 182 20.67 -6.57 21.90
C ARG A 182 20.85 -5.05 21.95
N HIS A 183 22.10 -4.59 22.04
CA HIS A 183 22.42 -3.16 22.10
C HIS A 183 22.18 -2.47 20.76
N PHE A 184 22.51 -3.15 19.66
CA PHE A 184 22.27 -2.67 18.32
C PHE A 184 20.77 -2.49 18.02
N LYS A 185 19.91 -3.42 18.45
CA LYS A 185 18.44 -3.32 18.32
C LYS A 185 17.88 -2.08 19.01
N TYR A 186 18.36 -1.77 20.21
CA TYR A 186 17.96 -0.57 20.94
C TYR A 186 18.30 0.70 20.16
N LEU A 187 19.54 0.83 19.71
CA LEU A 187 19.98 1.99 18.93
C LEU A 187 19.29 2.09 17.58
N HIS A 188 19.02 0.95 16.93
CA HIS A 188 18.28 0.92 15.68
C HIS A 188 16.85 1.46 15.87
N LYS A 189 16.16 1.03 16.94
CA LYS A 189 14.82 1.54 17.29
C LYS A 189 14.85 3.05 17.55
N GLU A 190 15.88 3.55 18.24
CA GLU A 190 16.03 4.97 18.53
C GLU A 190 16.28 5.80 17.28
N VAL A 191 17.07 5.31 16.32
CA VAL A 191 17.21 5.94 15.00
C VAL A 191 15.89 5.99 14.25
N GLN A 192 15.08 4.93 14.29
CA GLN A 192 13.77 4.95 13.65
C GLN A 192 12.82 5.94 14.33
N ARG A 193 12.83 6.03 15.66
CA ARG A 193 12.05 7.01 16.41
C ARG A 193 12.39 8.45 16.03
N THR A 194 13.68 8.79 16.02
CA THR A 194 14.13 10.14 15.67
C THR A 194 13.91 10.47 14.19
N ASN A 195 14.07 9.49 13.28
CA ASN A 195 13.69 9.64 11.88
C ASN A 195 12.18 9.92 11.72
N GLY A 196 11.34 9.24 12.51
CA GLY A 196 9.89 9.47 12.53
C GLY A 196 9.54 10.90 12.89
N ILE A 197 10.19 11.46 13.95
CA ILE A 197 9.97 12.85 14.38
C ILE A 197 10.33 13.84 13.25
N VAL A 198 11.51 13.66 12.64
CA VAL A 198 11.94 14.52 11.51
C VAL A 198 10.94 14.45 10.36
N ARG A 199 10.51 13.25 9.97
CA ARG A 199 9.57 13.03 8.87
C ARG A 199 8.20 13.67 9.17
N SER A 200 7.65 13.45 10.37
CA SER A 200 6.36 14.02 10.75
C SER A 200 6.40 15.55 10.76
N TYR A 201 7.48 16.15 11.28
CA TYR A 201 7.64 17.58 11.26
C TYR A 201 7.76 18.16 9.84
N MET A 202 8.53 17.52 8.97
CA MET A 202 8.62 17.92 7.57
C MET A 202 7.26 17.83 6.85
N GLN A 203 6.49 16.78 7.11
CA GLN A 203 5.16 16.61 6.54
C GLN A 203 4.22 17.72 7.01
N GLU A 204 4.19 18.01 8.32
CA GLU A 204 3.38 19.09 8.90
C GLU A 204 3.74 20.46 8.29
N CYS A 205 5.04 20.74 8.10
CA CYS A 205 5.50 21.96 7.46
C CYS A 205 5.05 22.07 5.99
N LEU A 206 5.10 20.98 5.23
CA LEU A 206 4.67 20.97 3.83
C LEU A 206 3.15 21.12 3.69
N GLU A 207 2.38 20.48 4.54
CA GLU A 207 0.91 20.62 4.59
C GLU A 207 0.49 22.05 4.92
N ASN A 208 1.27 22.75 5.78
CA ASN A 208 1.01 24.13 6.21
C ASN A 208 1.95 25.16 5.52
N LEU A 209 2.49 24.84 4.34
CA LEU A 209 3.47 25.70 3.66
C LEU A 209 2.96 27.12 3.42
N ILE A 210 1.67 27.25 3.08
CA ILE A 210 1.04 28.55 2.85
C ILE A 210 1.06 29.42 4.12
N VAL A 211 0.84 28.81 5.30
CA VAL A 211 0.88 29.50 6.59
C VAL A 211 2.31 29.97 6.88
N ILE A 212 3.30 29.08 6.71
CA ILE A 212 4.71 29.41 6.92
C ILE A 212 5.13 30.59 6.05
N LYS A 213 4.73 30.57 4.77
CA LYS A 213 5.01 31.65 3.82
C LYS A 213 4.30 32.95 4.16
N SER A 214 3.03 32.87 4.56
CA SER A 214 2.23 34.06 4.92
C SER A 214 2.78 34.82 6.15
N PHE A 215 3.37 34.10 7.09
CA PHE A 215 3.96 34.68 8.30
C PHE A 215 5.48 34.91 8.20
N VAL A 216 6.09 34.65 7.03
CA VAL A 216 7.53 34.83 6.77
C VAL A 216 8.39 34.17 7.85
N ASN A 217 8.02 32.94 8.25
CA ASN A 217 8.63 32.25 9.40
C ASN A 217 9.52 31.06 9.00
N GLU A 218 10.04 31.05 7.77
CA GLU A 218 10.85 29.97 7.22
C GLU A 218 12.10 29.70 8.02
N HIS A 219 12.74 30.77 8.52
CA HIS A 219 13.96 30.66 9.29
C HIS A 219 13.76 29.94 10.63
N SER A 220 12.69 30.25 11.34
CA SER A 220 12.36 29.62 12.63
C SER A 220 11.99 28.15 12.44
N VAL A 221 11.17 27.85 11.44
CA VAL A 221 10.77 26.49 11.08
C VAL A 221 11.98 25.65 10.65
N GLY A 222 12.87 26.23 9.83
CA GLY A 222 14.13 25.61 9.43
C GLY A 222 15.06 25.34 10.62
N GLY A 223 15.15 26.26 11.56
CA GLY A 223 15.95 26.10 12.78
C GLY A 223 15.45 24.95 13.67
N LYS A 224 14.14 24.78 13.81
CA LYS A 224 13.55 23.67 14.56
C LYS A 224 13.76 22.32 13.86
N LEU A 225 13.70 22.30 12.54
CA LEU A 225 14.06 21.10 11.75
C LEU A 225 15.51 20.72 11.98
N ASP A 226 16.42 21.68 11.97
CA ASP A 226 17.86 21.44 12.20
C ASP A 226 18.11 20.86 13.60
N GLU A 227 17.38 21.28 14.63
CA GLU A 227 17.45 20.71 15.97
C GLU A 227 17.07 19.22 15.97
N PHE A 228 15.94 18.86 15.36
CA PHE A 228 15.52 17.46 15.23
C PHE A 228 16.52 16.63 14.40
N GLN A 229 17.09 17.20 13.35
CA GLN A 229 18.12 16.55 12.55
C GLN A 229 19.40 16.34 13.34
N LYS A 230 19.84 17.30 14.17
CA LYS A 230 21.01 17.16 15.05
C LYS A 230 20.86 16.02 16.05
N ASP A 231 19.68 15.85 16.61
CA ASP A 231 19.42 14.74 17.53
C ASP A 231 19.40 13.40 16.81
N ASN A 232 18.79 13.33 15.62
CA ASN A 232 18.86 12.14 14.77
C ASN A 232 20.30 11.81 14.37
N TYR A 233 21.10 12.81 14.02
CA TYR A 233 22.52 12.66 13.68
C TYR A 233 23.33 12.05 14.84
N LYS A 234 23.17 12.55 16.07
CA LYS A 234 23.87 12.01 17.25
C LYS A 234 23.59 10.52 17.44
N VAL A 235 22.33 10.12 17.33
CA VAL A 235 21.91 8.72 17.49
C VAL A 235 22.44 7.86 16.35
N ARG A 236 22.42 8.36 15.09
CA ARG A 236 22.96 7.66 13.91
C ARG A 236 24.46 7.46 14.04
N ILE A 237 25.22 8.48 14.45
CA ILE A 237 26.68 8.36 14.67
C ILE A 237 26.96 7.32 15.74
N LYS A 238 26.28 7.39 16.90
CA LYS A 238 26.45 6.41 17.97
C LYS A 238 26.19 4.97 17.49
N ARG A 239 25.08 4.74 16.77
CA ARG A 239 24.79 3.44 16.16
C ARG A 239 25.88 3.00 15.18
N ASN A 240 26.31 3.91 14.30
CA ASN A 240 27.34 3.61 13.30
C ASN A 240 28.70 3.28 13.92
N THR A 241 29.13 4.02 14.94
CA THR A 241 30.39 3.76 15.66
C THR A 241 30.39 2.36 16.27
N ILE A 242 29.29 1.98 16.93
CA ILE A 242 29.16 0.64 17.52
C ILE A 242 29.11 -0.42 16.41
N SER A 243 28.38 -0.18 15.31
CA SER A 243 28.34 -1.10 14.16
C SER A 243 29.73 -1.27 13.52
N ASN A 244 30.45 -0.18 13.34
CA ASN A 244 31.80 -0.22 12.77
C ASN A 244 32.78 -0.97 13.68
N LEU A 245 32.72 -0.75 15.01
CA LEU A 245 33.57 -1.47 15.95
C LEU A 245 33.30 -2.99 15.88
N ALA A 246 32.04 -3.41 15.86
CA ALA A 246 31.68 -4.82 15.72
C ALA A 246 32.13 -5.41 14.39
N ASN A 247 31.89 -4.71 13.28
CA ASN A 247 32.32 -5.16 11.95
C ASN A 247 33.84 -5.24 11.84
N THR A 248 34.55 -4.28 12.42
CA THR A 248 36.01 -4.27 12.44
C THR A 248 36.56 -5.44 13.28
N MET A 249 35.93 -5.75 14.43
CA MET A 249 36.34 -6.87 15.25
C MET A 249 36.15 -8.22 14.53
N VAL A 250 35.00 -8.41 13.85
CA VAL A 250 34.76 -9.57 12.99
C VAL A 250 35.78 -9.63 11.84
N TYR A 251 36.04 -8.50 11.20
CA TYR A 251 37.03 -8.41 10.12
C TYR A 251 38.42 -8.83 10.60
N VAL A 252 38.89 -8.28 11.72
CA VAL A 252 40.21 -8.60 12.29
C VAL A 252 40.30 -10.09 12.63
N LEU A 253 39.25 -10.67 13.26
CA LEU A 253 39.21 -12.08 13.62
C LEU A 253 39.34 -13.01 12.42
N PHE A 254 38.53 -12.75 11.38
CA PHE A 254 38.60 -13.55 10.13
C PHE A 254 39.90 -13.32 9.36
N THR A 255 40.45 -12.09 9.38
CA THR A 255 41.72 -11.77 8.69
C THR A 255 42.91 -12.39 9.43
N ALA A 256 42.92 -12.36 10.76
CA ALA A 256 43.91 -13.06 11.56
C ALA A 256 43.84 -14.57 11.32
N GLY A 257 42.63 -15.14 11.28
CA GLY A 257 42.44 -16.55 10.94
C GLY A 257 42.94 -16.92 9.55
N TYR A 258 42.74 -16.04 8.55
CA TYR A 258 43.24 -16.23 7.19
C TYR A 258 44.76 -16.26 7.15
N TYR A 259 45.46 -15.28 7.79
CA TYR A 259 46.91 -15.26 7.84
C TYR A 259 47.52 -16.36 8.71
N ALA A 260 46.83 -16.78 9.78
CA ALA A 260 47.22 -17.95 10.54
C ALA A 260 47.13 -19.23 9.68
N ALA A 261 46.08 -19.36 8.85
CA ALA A 261 45.96 -20.44 7.89
C ALA A 261 47.06 -20.42 6.83
N LEU A 262 47.41 -19.23 6.32
CA LEU A 262 48.50 -19.06 5.35
C LEU A 262 49.84 -19.49 5.97
N ALA A 263 50.16 -19.02 7.17
CA ALA A 263 51.40 -19.36 7.87
C ALA A 263 51.47 -20.87 8.18
N TRP A 264 50.38 -21.46 8.68
CA TRP A 264 50.30 -22.89 8.93
C TRP A 264 50.46 -23.70 7.65
N GLY A 265 49.76 -23.32 6.56
CA GLY A 265 49.87 -23.99 5.26
C GLY A 265 51.27 -23.87 4.65
N ALA A 266 51.97 -22.72 4.80
CA ALA A 266 53.33 -22.56 4.39
C ALA A 266 54.29 -23.51 5.14
N LEU A 267 54.09 -23.71 6.45
CA LEU A 267 54.80 -24.70 7.23
C LEU A 267 54.54 -26.13 6.76
N GLN A 268 53.27 -26.46 6.42
CA GLN A 268 52.93 -27.79 5.89
C GLN A 268 53.55 -28.04 4.51
N ILE A 269 53.65 -27.02 3.66
CA ILE A 269 54.34 -27.11 2.36
C ILE A 269 55.85 -27.36 2.57
N SER A 270 56.50 -26.67 3.52
CA SER A 270 57.91 -26.85 3.78
C SER A 270 58.28 -28.25 4.27
N VAL A 271 57.32 -28.96 4.88
CA VAL A 271 57.51 -30.36 5.35
C VAL A 271 56.98 -31.38 4.29
N GLY A 272 56.52 -30.89 3.12
CA GLY A 272 55.98 -31.75 2.04
C GLY A 272 54.60 -32.38 2.32
N ALA A 273 53.90 -31.92 3.38
CA ALA A 273 52.58 -32.48 3.78
C ALA A 273 51.39 -31.83 3.05
N MET A 274 51.62 -30.72 2.33
CA MET A 274 50.61 -29.99 1.58
C MET A 274 51.16 -29.42 0.30
N THR A 275 50.35 -29.36 -0.79
CA THR A 275 50.71 -28.72 -2.07
C THR A 275 50.32 -27.25 -2.10
N PHE A 276 50.90 -26.48 -3.04
CA PHE A 276 50.55 -25.07 -3.28
C PHE A 276 49.10 -24.92 -3.71
N GLY A 277 48.58 -25.83 -4.55
CA GLY A 277 47.18 -25.82 -4.98
C GLY A 277 46.25 -26.06 -3.82
N THR A 278 46.56 -27.04 -2.95
CA THR A 278 45.73 -27.32 -1.76
C THR A 278 45.67 -26.12 -0.82
N LEU A 279 46.79 -25.43 -0.57
CA LEU A 279 46.78 -24.21 0.22
C LEU A 279 45.94 -23.11 -0.41
N THR A 280 46.02 -22.94 -1.74
CA THR A 280 45.21 -21.93 -2.44
C THR A 280 43.71 -22.23 -2.33
N ALA A 281 43.29 -23.48 -2.54
CA ALA A 281 41.87 -23.88 -2.33
C ALA A 281 41.42 -23.61 -0.90
N PHE A 282 42.27 -23.95 0.07
CA PHE A 282 41.98 -23.76 1.49
C PHE A 282 41.69 -22.29 1.82
N LEU A 283 42.56 -21.38 1.35
CA LEU A 283 42.41 -19.94 1.56
C LEU A 283 41.17 -19.37 0.83
N GLN A 284 40.88 -19.83 -0.40
CA GLN A 284 39.69 -19.43 -1.15
C GLN A 284 38.41 -19.87 -0.45
N ILE A 285 38.34 -21.09 0.09
CA ILE A 285 37.17 -21.60 0.79
C ILE A 285 36.93 -20.87 2.10
N ILE A 286 38.00 -20.52 2.85
CA ILE A 286 37.86 -19.67 4.06
C ILE A 286 37.19 -18.34 3.71
N GLN A 287 37.58 -17.70 2.60
CA GLN A 287 36.96 -16.46 2.15
C GLN A 287 35.47 -16.64 1.77
N GLN A 288 35.09 -17.78 1.18
CA GLN A 288 33.71 -18.09 0.84
C GLN A 288 32.84 -18.30 2.10
N ILE A 289 33.39 -18.94 3.15
CA ILE A 289 32.69 -19.17 4.42
C ILE A 289 32.51 -17.88 5.21
N LYS A 290 33.40 -16.91 5.09
CA LYS A 290 33.33 -15.61 5.78
C LYS A 290 32.05 -14.83 5.43
N ALA A 291 31.63 -14.83 4.17
CA ALA A 291 30.47 -14.08 3.68
C ALA A 291 29.13 -14.49 4.33
N PRO A 292 28.77 -15.78 4.45
CA PRO A 292 27.62 -16.24 5.21
C PRO A 292 27.55 -15.70 6.64
N PHE A 293 28.64 -15.82 7.41
CA PHE A 293 28.66 -15.35 8.80
C PHE A 293 28.40 -13.84 8.93
N ARG A 294 28.87 -13.05 7.99
CA ARG A 294 28.61 -11.59 7.96
C ARG A 294 27.16 -11.29 7.60
N ASN A 295 26.56 -12.05 6.70
CA ASN A 295 25.23 -11.78 6.14
C ASN A 295 24.07 -12.33 7.00
N VAL A 296 24.30 -13.32 7.88
CA VAL A 296 23.25 -13.86 8.80
C VAL A 296 22.57 -12.76 9.60
N SER A 297 23.34 -11.76 10.07
CA SER A 297 22.79 -10.63 10.85
C SER A 297 21.75 -9.79 10.08
N GLY A 298 21.79 -9.79 8.74
CA GLY A 298 20.84 -9.08 7.89
C GLY A 298 19.52 -9.84 7.64
N LEU A 299 19.54 -11.18 7.68
CA LEU A 299 18.35 -11.99 7.42
C LEU A 299 17.28 -11.87 8.52
N ILE A 300 17.72 -11.77 9.77
CA ILE A 300 16.81 -11.70 10.92
C ILE A 300 15.95 -10.42 10.88
N PRO A 301 16.52 -9.22 10.75
CA PRO A 301 15.72 -7.99 10.57
C PRO A 301 14.81 -8.03 9.35
N GLN A 302 15.28 -8.58 8.23
CA GLN A 302 14.48 -8.72 7.01
C GLN A 302 13.26 -9.62 7.22
N TYR A 303 13.42 -10.73 7.93
CA TYR A 303 12.31 -11.62 8.30
C TYR A 303 11.27 -10.91 9.17
N TYR A 304 11.70 -10.21 10.24
CA TYR A 304 10.78 -9.49 11.10
C TYR A 304 10.10 -8.30 10.40
N SER A 305 10.83 -7.61 9.52
CA SER A 305 10.25 -6.53 8.71
C SER A 305 9.17 -7.07 7.76
N MET A 306 9.44 -8.19 7.08
CA MET A 306 8.46 -8.88 6.24
C MET A 306 7.22 -9.28 7.03
N GLN A 307 7.39 -9.84 8.23
CA GLN A 307 6.28 -10.24 9.09
C GLN A 307 5.44 -9.04 9.54
N ALA A 308 6.07 -7.96 10.01
CA ALA A 308 5.38 -6.75 10.44
C ALA A 308 4.61 -6.08 9.30
N SER A 309 5.18 -6.03 8.09
CA SER A 309 4.48 -5.51 6.92
C SER A 309 3.30 -6.38 6.49
N ALA A 310 3.44 -7.71 6.58
CA ALA A 310 2.33 -8.62 6.33
C ALA A 310 1.19 -8.43 7.35
N GLU A 311 1.50 -8.24 8.63
CA GLU A 311 0.51 -7.97 9.69
C GLU A 311 -0.27 -6.68 9.40
N ARG A 312 0.39 -5.60 8.97
CA ARG A 312 -0.30 -4.35 8.57
C ARG A 312 -1.21 -4.51 7.35
N LEU A 313 -0.83 -5.35 6.39
CA LEU A 313 -1.70 -5.69 5.26
C LEU A 313 -2.90 -6.53 5.70
N MET A 314 -2.70 -7.48 6.62
CA MET A 314 -3.77 -8.28 7.21
C MET A 314 -4.76 -7.44 8.02
N GLU A 315 -4.33 -6.34 8.65
CA GLU A 315 -5.23 -5.40 9.32
C GLU A 315 -6.25 -4.82 8.34
N LEU A 316 -5.84 -4.47 7.11
CA LEU A 316 -6.76 -3.99 6.07
C LEU A 316 -7.77 -5.07 5.66
N GLU A 317 -7.33 -6.32 5.56
CA GLU A 317 -8.22 -7.45 5.25
C GLU A 317 -9.17 -7.80 6.40
N ALA A 318 -8.75 -7.56 7.64
CA ALA A 318 -9.54 -7.87 8.83
C ALA A 318 -10.69 -6.88 9.08
N MET A 319 -10.70 -5.73 8.42
CA MET A 319 -11.81 -4.78 8.48
C MET A 319 -13.12 -5.46 8.13
N ALA A 320 -14.23 -4.95 8.69
CA ALA A 320 -15.54 -5.48 8.41
C ALA A 320 -15.90 -5.34 6.93
N ASP A 321 -16.39 -6.43 6.34
CA ASP A 321 -16.91 -6.41 5.00
C ASP A 321 -18.26 -5.69 4.98
N GLU A 322 -18.54 -4.98 3.90
CA GLU A 322 -19.84 -4.40 3.68
C GLU A 322 -20.85 -5.53 3.42
N GLN A 323 -21.91 -5.57 4.23
CA GLN A 323 -22.95 -6.57 4.11
C GLN A 323 -24.08 -6.00 3.25
N ALA A 324 -24.36 -6.63 2.13
CA ALA A 324 -25.58 -6.42 1.38
C ALA A 324 -26.57 -7.53 1.80
N GLU A 325 -27.53 -7.20 2.65
CA GLU A 325 -28.58 -8.16 3.06
C GLU A 325 -29.66 -8.27 2.00
N SER A 326 -29.93 -7.19 1.26
CA SER A 326 -30.84 -7.17 0.13
C SER A 326 -30.14 -7.56 -1.18
N LYS A 327 -30.90 -8.21 -2.07
CA LYS A 327 -30.47 -8.35 -3.47
C LYS A 327 -30.37 -6.96 -4.09
N ILE A 328 -29.37 -6.78 -5.00
CA ILE A 328 -29.28 -5.58 -5.84
C ILE A 328 -30.67 -5.32 -6.44
N LEU A 329 -31.25 -4.18 -6.07
CA LEU A 329 -32.60 -3.81 -6.52
C LEU A 329 -32.49 -3.33 -7.99
N ASP A 330 -33.44 -3.78 -8.81
CA ASP A 330 -33.73 -3.10 -10.07
C ASP A 330 -34.36 -1.74 -9.74
N ALA A 331 -33.55 -0.68 -9.89
CA ALA A 331 -33.88 0.67 -9.44
C ALA A 331 -35.21 1.18 -10.07
N GLN A 332 -35.41 0.91 -11.37
CA GLN A 332 -36.61 1.38 -12.09
C GLN A 332 -37.86 0.63 -11.68
N LYS A 333 -37.77 -0.68 -11.46
CA LYS A 333 -38.88 -1.49 -10.96
C LYS A 333 -39.23 -1.10 -9.52
N PHE A 334 -38.21 -0.98 -8.67
CA PHE A 334 -38.36 -0.58 -7.27
C PHE A 334 -39.03 0.77 -7.14
N TYR A 335 -38.67 1.76 -7.96
CA TYR A 335 -39.25 3.10 -7.89
C TYR A 335 -40.74 3.15 -8.25
N LYS A 336 -41.25 2.20 -9.04
CA LYS A 336 -42.68 2.11 -9.30
C LYS A 336 -43.47 1.82 -8.03
N GLU A 337 -42.96 0.91 -7.20
CA GLU A 337 -43.57 0.47 -5.95
C GLU A 337 -43.24 1.39 -4.75
N PHE A 338 -42.29 2.30 -4.91
CA PHE A 338 -41.78 3.19 -3.88
C PHE A 338 -42.76 4.33 -3.57
N HIS A 339 -42.97 4.63 -2.27
CA HIS A 339 -43.84 5.72 -1.79
C HIS A 339 -43.06 6.81 -1.05
N ALA A 340 -42.18 6.42 -0.12
CA ALA A 340 -41.42 7.39 0.68
C ALA A 340 -40.12 6.79 1.24
N ILE A 341 -39.16 7.67 1.49
CA ILE A 341 -37.99 7.41 2.36
C ILE A 341 -38.36 7.83 3.77
N VAL A 342 -38.11 6.99 4.76
CA VAL A 342 -38.40 7.29 6.16
C VAL A 342 -37.21 7.07 7.04
N ALA A 343 -36.84 8.12 7.78
CA ALA A 343 -35.93 8.04 8.93
C ALA A 343 -36.80 8.05 10.19
N GLU A 344 -36.79 6.97 10.95
CA GLU A 344 -37.61 6.80 12.14
C GLU A 344 -36.75 6.69 13.39
N LYS A 345 -36.82 7.70 14.26
CA LYS A 345 -36.05 7.81 15.53
C LYS A 345 -34.54 7.59 15.35
N VAL A 346 -33.99 8.08 14.25
CA VAL A 346 -32.58 7.88 13.93
C VAL A 346 -31.69 8.69 14.85
N THR A 347 -30.70 8.00 15.44
CA THR A 347 -29.60 8.62 16.20
C THR A 347 -28.27 8.18 15.59
N PHE A 348 -27.35 9.12 15.47
CA PHE A 348 -26.01 8.84 14.95
C PHE A 348 -24.95 9.73 15.58
N SER A 349 -23.80 9.13 15.94
CA SER A 349 -22.61 9.77 16.51
C SER A 349 -21.34 9.33 15.77
N TYR A 350 -20.36 10.22 15.59
CA TYR A 350 -19.04 9.85 15.10
C TYR A 350 -18.20 9.31 16.26
N ALA A 351 -17.66 8.08 16.13
CA ALA A 351 -16.61 7.51 16.99
C ALA A 351 -16.69 7.85 18.49
N GLY A 352 -17.88 7.71 19.12
CA GLY A 352 -18.07 7.93 20.56
C GLY A 352 -18.15 9.42 20.96
N GLY A 353 -18.30 10.33 20.00
CA GLY A 353 -18.56 11.75 20.22
C GLY A 353 -20.04 12.03 20.58
N GLU A 354 -20.37 13.31 20.70
CA GLU A 354 -21.77 13.73 20.86
C GLU A 354 -22.62 13.35 19.65
N PRO A 355 -23.91 13.05 19.85
CA PRO A 355 -24.82 12.77 18.75
C PRO A 355 -24.91 13.93 17.75
N VAL A 356 -24.76 13.62 16.46
CA VAL A 356 -24.96 14.60 15.37
C VAL A 356 -26.45 14.67 15.00
N LEU A 357 -27.12 13.52 15.03
CA LEU A 357 -28.57 13.38 14.89
C LEU A 357 -29.08 12.61 16.10
N GLU A 358 -30.18 13.06 16.69
CA GLU A 358 -30.71 12.49 17.93
C GLU A 358 -32.24 12.31 17.86
N ASN A 359 -32.68 11.04 17.85
CA ASN A 359 -34.08 10.65 17.81
C ASN A 359 -34.88 11.43 16.75
N THR A 360 -34.33 11.49 15.53
CA THR A 360 -34.88 12.32 14.45
C THR A 360 -35.93 11.56 13.63
N PHE A 361 -36.84 12.32 13.06
CA PHE A 361 -37.84 11.82 12.12
C PHE A 361 -37.77 12.65 10.82
N LEU A 362 -37.71 11.98 9.67
CA LEU A 362 -37.77 12.60 8.35
C LEU A 362 -38.58 11.70 7.42
N ARG A 363 -39.51 12.28 6.67
CA ARG A 363 -40.27 11.59 5.62
C ARG A 363 -40.13 12.37 4.31
N VAL A 364 -39.63 11.72 3.27
CA VAL A 364 -39.52 12.26 1.91
C VAL A 364 -40.40 11.44 0.99
N GLN A 365 -41.37 12.09 0.36
CA GLN A 365 -42.30 11.40 -0.53
C GLN A 365 -41.70 11.20 -1.92
N LYS A 366 -42.26 10.25 -2.66
CA LYS A 366 -41.92 10.02 -4.06
C LYS A 366 -42.17 11.29 -4.89
N GLY A 367 -41.17 11.70 -5.64
CA GLY A 367 -41.25 12.89 -6.49
C GLY A 367 -40.96 14.22 -5.79
N ASP A 368 -40.78 14.22 -4.45
CA ASP A 368 -40.41 15.44 -3.73
C ASP A 368 -39.06 15.97 -4.17
N LEU A 369 -38.96 17.28 -4.30
CA LEU A 369 -37.70 18.02 -4.30
C LEU A 369 -37.57 18.76 -2.95
N ILE A 370 -36.76 18.23 -2.02
CA ILE A 370 -36.60 18.80 -0.69
C ILE A 370 -35.23 19.46 -0.50
N ALA A 371 -35.22 20.60 0.19
CA ALA A 371 -33.98 21.24 0.66
C ALA A 371 -33.70 20.87 2.12
N ILE A 372 -32.48 20.39 2.40
CA ILE A 372 -31.96 20.26 3.77
C ILE A 372 -31.09 21.47 4.08
N VAL A 373 -31.49 22.24 5.08
CA VAL A 373 -30.82 23.49 5.48
C VAL A 373 -30.35 23.42 6.93
N GLY A 374 -29.36 24.23 7.29
CA GLY A 374 -28.83 24.31 8.65
C GLY A 374 -27.40 24.80 8.67
N GLU A 375 -26.86 25.08 9.84
CA GLU A 375 -25.47 25.55 10.02
C GLU A 375 -24.44 24.54 9.46
N SER A 376 -23.24 25.05 9.16
CA SER A 376 -22.15 24.17 8.74
C SER A 376 -21.75 23.22 9.89
N GLY A 377 -21.53 21.96 9.57
CA GLY A 377 -21.17 20.93 10.58
C GLY A 377 -22.35 20.31 11.35
N ILE A 378 -23.60 20.75 11.14
CA ILE A 378 -24.76 20.27 11.92
C ILE A 378 -25.21 18.84 11.58
N GLY A 379 -24.65 18.23 10.53
CA GLY A 379 -24.99 16.83 10.15
C GLY A 379 -25.70 16.63 8.82
N LYS A 380 -25.77 17.64 7.95
CA LYS A 380 -26.41 17.53 6.62
C LYS A 380 -25.77 16.44 5.74
N SER A 381 -24.46 16.48 5.56
CA SER A 381 -23.73 15.46 4.81
C SER A 381 -23.71 14.09 5.52
N THR A 382 -23.92 14.09 6.84
CA THR A 382 -24.09 12.85 7.62
C THR A 382 -25.39 12.15 7.23
N LEU A 383 -26.49 12.89 7.06
CA LEU A 383 -27.74 12.32 6.56
C LEU A 383 -27.55 11.65 5.18
N MET A 384 -26.83 12.30 4.24
CA MET A 384 -26.55 11.71 2.93
C MET A 384 -25.78 10.39 3.05
N LYS A 385 -24.76 10.34 3.93
CA LYS A 385 -23.99 9.11 4.18
C LYS A 385 -24.80 8.00 4.84
N LEU A 386 -25.77 8.35 5.70
CA LEU A 386 -26.71 7.40 6.31
C LEU A 386 -27.69 6.84 5.27
N LEU A 387 -28.26 7.68 4.40
CA LEU A 387 -29.14 7.26 3.31
C LEU A 387 -28.43 6.33 2.31
N LEU A 388 -27.15 6.57 2.05
CA LEU A 388 -26.31 5.69 1.24
C LEU A 388 -25.80 4.44 1.99
N HIS A 389 -26.19 4.28 3.25
CA HIS A 389 -25.66 3.23 4.13
C HIS A 389 -24.11 3.14 4.10
N LEU A 390 -23.43 4.28 3.93
CA LEU A 390 -21.98 4.37 4.09
C LEU A 390 -21.59 4.35 5.56
N MET A 391 -22.52 4.72 6.43
CA MET A 391 -22.42 4.68 7.89
C MET A 391 -23.73 4.09 8.44
N PRO A 392 -23.69 3.09 9.32
CA PRO A 392 -24.89 2.59 10.00
C PRO A 392 -25.33 3.59 11.06
N CYS A 393 -26.64 3.70 11.32
CA CYS A 393 -27.15 4.47 12.45
C CYS A 393 -26.90 3.73 13.78
N ASP A 394 -26.70 4.48 14.88
CA ASP A 394 -26.51 3.93 16.22
C ASP A 394 -27.82 3.34 16.76
N SER A 395 -28.95 4.00 16.46
CA SER A 395 -30.29 3.53 16.79
C SER A 395 -31.33 4.12 15.83
N GLY A 396 -32.56 3.56 15.85
CA GLY A 396 -33.60 3.92 14.89
C GLY A 396 -33.56 3.08 13.62
N LYS A 397 -34.32 3.48 12.61
CA LYS A 397 -34.40 2.79 11.32
C LYS A 397 -34.46 3.75 10.15
N LEU A 398 -33.78 3.37 9.07
CA LEU A 398 -33.87 3.99 7.76
C LEU A 398 -34.48 2.96 6.80
N TYR A 399 -35.58 3.30 6.17
CA TYR A 399 -36.26 2.38 5.27
C TYR A 399 -37.05 3.10 4.17
N PHE A 400 -37.32 2.37 3.12
CA PHE A 400 -38.27 2.75 2.08
C PHE A 400 -39.65 2.19 2.43
N GLU A 401 -40.68 3.02 2.29
CA GLU A 401 -42.07 2.56 2.23
C GLU A 401 -42.40 2.21 0.79
N THR A 402 -42.88 0.98 0.58
CA THR A 402 -43.31 0.47 -0.73
C THR A 402 -44.70 -0.16 -0.62
N GLU A 403 -45.33 -0.45 -1.76
CA GLU A 403 -46.62 -1.19 -1.80
C GLU A 403 -46.51 -2.55 -1.09
N CYS A 404 -45.35 -3.19 -1.14
CA CYS A 404 -45.11 -4.50 -0.54
C CYS A 404 -44.70 -4.44 0.94
N GLY A 405 -44.53 -3.25 1.53
CA GLY A 405 -44.08 -3.05 2.91
C GLY A 405 -42.84 -2.19 3.06
N LYS A 406 -42.13 -2.36 4.19
CA LYS A 406 -40.93 -1.60 4.51
C LYS A 406 -39.68 -2.35 4.01
N VAL A 407 -38.82 -1.68 3.28
CA VAL A 407 -37.51 -2.19 2.82
C VAL A 407 -36.40 -1.40 3.53
N GLU A 408 -35.62 -2.05 4.37
CA GLU A 408 -34.53 -1.39 5.08
C GLU A 408 -33.43 -0.90 4.09
N ILE A 409 -32.86 0.27 4.39
CA ILE A 409 -31.76 0.84 3.60
C ILE A 409 -30.46 0.14 3.98
N ASP A 410 -29.84 -0.52 3.01
CA ASP A 410 -28.57 -1.21 3.14
C ASP A 410 -27.64 -0.98 1.93
N ALA A 411 -26.51 -1.67 1.87
CA ALA A 411 -25.58 -1.55 0.75
C ALA A 411 -26.18 -1.95 -0.61
N GLY A 412 -27.14 -2.88 -0.63
CA GLY A 412 -27.82 -3.35 -1.85
C GLY A 412 -28.81 -2.32 -2.41
N THR A 413 -29.31 -1.43 -1.57
CA THR A 413 -30.25 -0.37 -2.00
C THR A 413 -29.55 0.83 -2.63
N ARG A 414 -28.21 0.92 -2.66
CA ARG A 414 -27.47 2.05 -3.26
C ARG A 414 -27.76 2.25 -4.74
N THR A 415 -28.16 1.21 -5.45
CA THR A 415 -28.50 1.29 -6.87
C THR A 415 -29.68 2.22 -7.17
N VAL A 416 -30.50 2.55 -6.15
CA VAL A 416 -31.61 3.49 -6.32
C VAL A 416 -31.20 4.95 -6.09
N PHE A 417 -29.95 5.20 -5.68
CA PHE A 417 -29.43 6.54 -5.42
C PHE A 417 -28.34 6.93 -6.41
N SER A 418 -28.40 8.16 -6.92
CA SER A 418 -27.25 8.86 -7.48
C SER A 418 -26.81 9.95 -6.50
N TYR A 419 -25.54 10.06 -6.25
CA TYR A 419 -24.99 10.97 -5.24
C TYR A 419 -23.93 11.91 -5.79
N VAL A 420 -24.12 13.20 -5.53
CA VAL A 420 -23.13 14.24 -5.77
C VAL A 420 -22.58 14.69 -4.41
N PRO A 421 -21.37 14.28 -4.02
CA PRO A 421 -20.79 14.61 -2.72
C PRO A 421 -20.31 16.06 -2.64
N GLN A 422 -20.16 16.58 -1.42
CA GLN A 422 -19.45 17.82 -1.17
C GLN A 422 -17.96 17.66 -1.46
N GLY A 423 -17.34 18.59 -2.20
CA GLY A 423 -15.89 18.65 -2.41
C GLY A 423 -15.42 18.01 -3.70
N ASN A 424 -14.28 17.32 -3.64
CA ASN A 424 -13.61 16.82 -4.84
C ASN A 424 -14.30 15.61 -5.44
N MET A 425 -14.74 15.74 -6.71
CA MET A 425 -15.63 14.80 -7.38
C MET A 425 -15.07 14.26 -8.70
N ILE A 426 -13.90 14.76 -9.12
CA ILE A 426 -13.28 14.46 -10.41
C ILE A 426 -12.14 13.46 -10.22
N MET A 427 -12.13 12.45 -11.06
CA MET A 427 -11.02 11.50 -11.19
C MET A 427 -10.14 11.93 -12.37
N SER A 428 -8.85 11.58 -12.32
CA SER A 428 -7.96 11.75 -13.47
C SER A 428 -8.49 10.94 -14.66
N GLY A 429 -8.54 11.54 -15.84
CA GLY A 429 -9.11 10.96 -17.06
C GLY A 429 -9.84 12.01 -17.90
N THR A 430 -10.55 11.60 -18.93
CA THR A 430 -11.29 12.53 -19.80
C THR A 430 -12.59 13.02 -19.14
N ILE A 431 -13.16 14.12 -19.65
CA ILE A 431 -14.50 14.58 -19.24
C ILE A 431 -15.52 13.47 -19.49
N ARG A 432 -15.42 12.77 -20.63
CA ARG A 432 -16.23 11.60 -20.97
C ARG A 432 -16.18 10.55 -19.88
N GLU A 433 -14.97 10.09 -19.49
CA GLU A 433 -14.78 9.09 -18.45
C GLU A 433 -15.34 9.54 -17.11
N ASN A 434 -15.24 10.82 -16.80
CA ASN A 434 -15.79 11.39 -15.59
C ASN A 434 -17.32 11.43 -15.57
N ILE A 435 -17.97 11.77 -16.69
CA ILE A 435 -19.44 11.81 -16.77
C ILE A 435 -20.02 10.39 -16.81
N THR A 436 -19.43 9.49 -17.62
CA THR A 436 -19.91 8.10 -17.76
C THR A 436 -19.50 7.19 -16.61
N PHE A 437 -18.61 7.66 -15.73
CA PHE A 437 -17.96 6.85 -14.70
C PHE A 437 -17.36 5.55 -15.28
N CYS A 438 -16.67 5.72 -16.42
CA CYS A 438 -16.04 4.65 -17.21
C CYS A 438 -17.03 3.59 -17.75
N ASN A 439 -18.32 3.90 -17.88
CA ASN A 439 -19.27 3.01 -18.52
C ASN A 439 -19.19 3.13 -20.05
N PRO A 440 -18.71 2.12 -20.78
CA PRO A 440 -18.52 2.20 -22.23
C PRO A 440 -19.82 2.05 -23.04
N LYS A 441 -20.95 1.80 -22.39
CA LYS A 441 -22.25 1.56 -23.07
C LYS A 441 -23.03 2.84 -23.32
N VAL A 442 -22.58 3.97 -22.78
CA VAL A 442 -23.28 5.26 -22.87
C VAL A 442 -22.96 5.93 -24.20
N THR A 443 -23.98 6.42 -24.88
CA THR A 443 -23.86 7.13 -26.15
C THR A 443 -23.52 8.61 -25.94
N ASP A 444 -22.95 9.26 -26.96
CA ASP A 444 -22.60 10.68 -26.92
C ASP A 444 -23.85 11.57 -26.76
N GLU A 445 -24.99 11.15 -27.33
CA GLU A 445 -26.25 11.87 -27.18
C GLU A 445 -26.76 11.83 -25.74
N GLU A 446 -26.56 10.72 -25.01
CA GLU A 446 -26.93 10.61 -23.59
C GLU A 446 -26.02 11.51 -22.73
N ILE A 447 -24.71 11.50 -23.01
CA ILE A 447 -23.75 12.38 -22.33
C ILE A 447 -24.14 13.85 -22.57
N GLN A 448 -24.42 14.23 -23.83
CA GLN A 448 -24.81 15.59 -24.20
C GLN A 448 -26.08 16.04 -23.48
N ARG A 449 -27.10 15.17 -23.42
CA ARG A 449 -28.35 15.48 -22.70
C ARG A 449 -28.10 15.73 -21.22
N ALA A 450 -27.32 14.86 -20.57
CA ALA A 450 -26.97 15.03 -19.16
C ALA A 450 -26.13 16.29 -18.91
N ALA A 451 -25.16 16.57 -19.76
CA ALA A 451 -24.32 17.76 -19.69
C ALA A 451 -25.10 19.07 -19.93
N ARG A 452 -26.07 19.06 -20.83
CA ARG A 452 -26.99 20.20 -21.03
C ARG A 452 -27.89 20.43 -19.83
N ALA A 453 -28.45 19.36 -19.24
CA ALA A 453 -29.25 19.47 -18.05
C ALA A 453 -28.46 20.03 -16.84
N ALA A 454 -27.17 19.70 -16.74
CA ALA A 454 -26.24 20.25 -15.77
C ALA A 454 -25.64 21.62 -16.17
N CYS A 455 -26.05 22.22 -17.28
CA CYS A 455 -25.58 23.52 -17.80
C CYS A 455 -24.04 23.57 -18.01
N ILE A 456 -23.41 22.45 -18.41
CA ILE A 456 -21.94 22.38 -18.64
C ILE A 456 -21.61 22.14 -20.11
N TRP A 457 -22.59 21.77 -20.96
CA TRP A 457 -22.33 21.40 -22.34
C TRP A 457 -21.69 22.51 -23.18
N ASP A 458 -22.19 23.72 -23.08
CA ASP A 458 -21.67 24.87 -23.83
C ASP A 458 -20.18 25.12 -23.52
N TYR A 459 -19.76 24.92 -22.28
CA TYR A 459 -18.36 24.97 -21.92
C TYR A 459 -17.55 23.82 -22.54
N ILE A 460 -18.08 22.59 -22.53
CA ILE A 460 -17.40 21.43 -23.13
C ILE A 460 -17.19 21.65 -24.64
N GLU A 461 -18.16 22.26 -25.33
CA GLU A 461 -18.04 22.60 -26.77
C GLU A 461 -16.94 23.63 -27.06
N THR A 462 -16.58 24.49 -26.11
CA THR A 462 -15.48 25.45 -26.27
C THR A 462 -14.10 24.83 -26.15
N LEU A 463 -13.99 23.63 -25.59
CA LEU A 463 -12.72 22.95 -25.38
C LEU A 463 -12.20 22.34 -26.70
N PRO A 464 -10.88 22.41 -26.97
CA PRO A 464 -10.29 21.90 -28.21
C PRO A 464 -10.57 20.40 -28.46
N ASN A 465 -10.64 19.62 -27.41
CA ASN A 465 -10.88 18.17 -27.47
C ASN A 465 -12.29 17.78 -26.96
N GLY A 466 -13.17 18.76 -26.68
CA GLY A 466 -14.54 18.51 -26.21
C GLY A 466 -14.58 17.53 -25.02
N LEU A 467 -15.38 16.46 -25.17
CA LEU A 467 -15.51 15.41 -24.17
C LEU A 467 -14.21 14.63 -23.89
N ASP A 468 -13.28 14.59 -24.84
CA ASP A 468 -12.02 13.84 -24.70
C ASP A 468 -10.90 14.71 -24.11
N THR A 469 -11.24 15.90 -23.60
CA THR A 469 -10.32 16.74 -22.81
C THR A 469 -9.92 16.01 -21.54
N VAL A 470 -8.60 15.82 -21.35
CA VAL A 470 -8.03 15.13 -20.18
C VAL A 470 -8.00 16.08 -18.99
N LEU A 471 -8.54 15.63 -17.89
CA LEU A 471 -8.51 16.31 -16.60
C LEU A 471 -7.40 15.71 -15.74
N SER A 472 -6.58 16.56 -15.12
CA SER A 472 -5.58 16.15 -14.14
C SER A 472 -6.23 15.83 -12.77
N GLU A 473 -5.41 15.43 -11.80
CA GLU A 473 -5.87 15.15 -10.45
C GLU A 473 -6.69 16.32 -9.89
N ARG A 474 -7.85 16.00 -9.31
CA ARG A 474 -8.81 16.95 -8.73
C ARG A 474 -9.40 17.98 -9.71
N GLY A 475 -9.30 17.74 -11.03
CA GLY A 475 -9.84 18.66 -12.04
C GLY A 475 -9.05 19.95 -12.15
N GLU A 476 -7.74 19.93 -11.94
CA GLU A 476 -6.87 21.10 -12.08
C GLU A 476 -7.02 21.71 -13.48
N GLY A 477 -7.27 23.02 -13.56
CA GLY A 477 -7.58 23.73 -14.79
C GLY A 477 -9.08 24.03 -14.98
N LEU A 478 -9.97 23.41 -14.20
CA LEU A 478 -11.39 23.73 -14.17
C LEU A 478 -11.74 24.63 -12.97
N SER A 479 -12.74 25.50 -13.14
CA SER A 479 -13.34 26.19 -12.00
C SER A 479 -14.13 25.21 -11.12
N MET A 480 -14.31 25.52 -9.83
CA MET A 480 -15.08 24.68 -8.93
C MET A 480 -16.52 24.48 -9.44
N GLY A 481 -17.13 25.51 -10.01
CA GLY A 481 -18.47 25.42 -10.60
C GLY A 481 -18.53 24.50 -11.84
N GLN A 482 -17.47 24.43 -12.65
CA GLN A 482 -17.38 23.47 -13.76
C GLN A 482 -17.26 22.03 -13.24
N ILE A 483 -16.43 21.81 -12.21
CA ILE A 483 -16.27 20.51 -11.54
C ILE A 483 -17.63 20.03 -10.98
N GLN A 484 -18.36 20.91 -10.28
CA GLN A 484 -19.67 20.60 -9.73
C GLN A 484 -20.67 20.21 -10.82
N ARG A 485 -20.72 20.96 -11.93
CA ARG A 485 -21.64 20.65 -13.05
C ARG A 485 -21.29 19.34 -13.77
N ILE A 486 -20.01 18.98 -13.89
CA ILE A 486 -19.61 17.65 -14.40
C ILE A 486 -20.09 16.54 -13.46
N ALA A 487 -19.97 16.72 -12.14
CA ALA A 487 -20.46 15.74 -11.18
C ALA A 487 -22.01 15.63 -11.19
N ILE A 488 -22.71 16.74 -11.39
CA ILE A 488 -24.18 16.73 -11.57
C ILE A 488 -24.54 16.01 -12.87
N ALA A 489 -23.85 16.26 -13.98
CA ALA A 489 -24.06 15.55 -15.24
C ALA A 489 -23.88 14.03 -15.09
N ARG A 490 -22.86 13.59 -14.36
CA ARG A 490 -22.65 12.17 -13.98
C ARG A 490 -23.86 11.60 -13.24
N ALA A 491 -24.37 12.31 -12.25
CA ALA A 491 -25.49 11.83 -11.42
C ALA A 491 -26.82 11.81 -12.20
N ILE A 492 -26.98 12.71 -13.16
CA ILE A 492 -28.14 12.71 -14.09
C ILE A 492 -28.05 11.51 -15.04
N LEU A 493 -26.86 11.24 -15.57
CA LEU A 493 -26.62 10.16 -16.53
C LEU A 493 -26.78 8.77 -15.90
N ASP A 494 -26.42 8.61 -14.62
CA ASP A 494 -26.58 7.36 -13.87
C ASP A 494 -28.05 6.90 -13.78
N ASP A 495 -28.97 7.83 -14.00
CA ASP A 495 -30.43 7.62 -14.10
C ASP A 495 -31.08 6.91 -12.90
N ALA A 496 -30.43 6.94 -11.72
CA ALA A 496 -31.05 6.47 -10.50
C ALA A 496 -32.28 7.33 -10.14
N PRO A 497 -33.36 6.71 -9.58
CA PRO A 497 -34.61 7.40 -9.32
C PRO A 497 -34.54 8.39 -8.14
N ILE A 498 -33.56 8.29 -7.27
CA ILE A 498 -33.37 9.18 -6.14
C ILE A 498 -32.02 9.88 -6.26
N LEU A 499 -32.05 11.22 -6.27
CA LEU A 499 -30.85 12.04 -6.42
C LEU A 499 -30.50 12.73 -5.10
N LEU A 500 -29.30 12.51 -4.62
CA LEU A 500 -28.75 13.15 -3.42
C LEU A 500 -27.70 14.19 -3.84
N LEU A 501 -27.93 15.45 -3.48
CA LEU A 501 -27.08 16.59 -3.84
C LEU A 501 -26.52 17.23 -2.57
N ASP A 502 -25.22 17.11 -2.32
CA ASP A 502 -24.58 17.62 -1.10
C ASP A 502 -23.75 18.89 -1.40
N GLU A 503 -24.36 20.08 -1.20
CA GLU A 503 -23.76 21.41 -1.46
C GLU A 503 -23.13 21.55 -2.86
N CYS A 504 -23.62 20.81 -3.85
CA CYS A 504 -23.04 20.73 -5.17
C CYS A 504 -23.32 21.94 -6.07
N THR A 505 -24.12 22.90 -5.61
CA THR A 505 -24.43 24.17 -6.31
C THR A 505 -23.78 25.38 -5.64
N ALA A 506 -23.09 25.22 -4.51
CA ALA A 506 -22.55 26.31 -3.72
C ALA A 506 -21.50 27.21 -4.43
N SER A 507 -20.83 26.68 -5.47
CA SER A 507 -19.83 27.43 -6.27
C SER A 507 -20.38 27.90 -7.61
N LEU A 508 -21.68 27.79 -7.83
CA LEU A 508 -22.35 28.28 -9.03
C LEU A 508 -22.83 29.73 -8.82
N ASP A 509 -22.86 30.51 -9.89
CA ASP A 509 -23.58 31.79 -9.89
C ASP A 509 -25.10 31.53 -9.78
N LYS A 510 -25.83 32.53 -9.31
CA LYS A 510 -27.27 32.39 -9.03
C LYS A 510 -28.11 31.98 -10.24
N GLU A 511 -27.75 32.41 -11.42
CA GLU A 511 -28.46 32.10 -12.65
C GLU A 511 -28.24 30.64 -13.06
N THR A 512 -26.98 30.20 -13.05
CA THR A 512 -26.62 28.81 -13.34
C THR A 512 -27.19 27.85 -12.30
N GLU A 513 -27.13 28.19 -11.00
CA GLU A 513 -27.74 27.40 -9.93
C GLU A 513 -29.25 27.23 -10.16
N TRP A 514 -29.94 28.33 -10.45
CA TRP A 514 -31.37 28.30 -10.73
C TRP A 514 -31.72 27.42 -11.93
N ASN A 515 -30.95 27.58 -13.03
CA ASN A 515 -31.17 26.80 -14.27
C ASN A 515 -30.95 25.29 -14.03
N VAL A 516 -29.91 24.92 -13.32
CA VAL A 516 -29.63 23.52 -12.96
C VAL A 516 -30.79 22.94 -12.14
N LEU A 517 -31.20 23.64 -11.08
CA LEU A 517 -32.29 23.17 -10.21
C LEU A 517 -33.63 23.11 -10.95
N GLN A 518 -33.93 24.06 -11.80
CA GLN A 518 -35.12 24.03 -12.66
C GLN A 518 -35.11 22.85 -13.64
N ASN A 519 -33.95 22.56 -14.24
CA ASN A 519 -33.80 21.40 -15.11
C ASN A 519 -33.99 20.09 -14.35
N LEU A 520 -33.48 20.00 -13.13
CA LEU A 520 -33.70 18.84 -12.24
C LEU A 520 -35.18 18.70 -11.85
N LYS A 521 -35.85 19.81 -11.51
CA LYS A 521 -37.27 19.82 -11.17
C LYS A 521 -38.16 19.37 -12.34
N LYS A 522 -37.79 19.74 -13.58
CA LYS A 522 -38.50 19.27 -14.78
C LYS A 522 -38.42 17.76 -15.00
N MET A 523 -37.44 17.09 -14.35
CA MET A 523 -37.35 15.63 -14.34
C MET A 523 -38.35 15.00 -13.36
N ASN A 524 -39.65 15.32 -13.47
CA ASN A 524 -40.77 14.97 -12.57
C ASN A 524 -40.86 13.49 -12.16
N THR A 525 -39.94 12.64 -12.60
CA THR A 525 -39.89 11.20 -12.30
C THR A 525 -38.91 10.84 -11.20
N LYS A 526 -38.19 11.82 -10.63
CA LYS A 526 -37.15 11.58 -9.63
C LYS A 526 -37.50 12.22 -8.29
N THR A 527 -37.08 11.60 -7.19
CA THR A 527 -37.08 12.20 -5.84
C THR A 527 -35.70 12.85 -5.62
N ILE A 528 -35.68 14.08 -5.14
CA ILE A 528 -34.40 14.82 -5.01
C ILE A 528 -34.25 15.35 -3.59
N ILE A 529 -33.14 15.05 -2.94
CA ILE A 529 -32.75 15.60 -1.64
C ILE A 529 -31.52 16.48 -1.86
N CYS A 530 -31.68 17.79 -1.68
CA CYS A 530 -30.63 18.76 -1.91
C CYS A 530 -30.20 19.42 -0.59
N VAL A 531 -28.93 19.39 -0.26
CA VAL A 531 -28.35 20.25 0.79
C VAL A 531 -28.02 21.59 0.17
N SER A 532 -28.66 22.66 0.62
CA SER A 532 -28.40 24.01 0.12
C SER A 532 -28.31 25.03 1.25
N HIS A 533 -27.46 26.04 1.04
CA HIS A 533 -27.35 27.23 1.89
C HIS A 533 -27.83 28.52 1.19
N THR A 534 -28.21 28.40 -0.08
CA THR A 534 -28.60 29.54 -0.90
C THR A 534 -30.12 29.74 -0.88
N ALA A 535 -30.57 30.99 -0.92
CA ALA A 535 -31.98 31.29 -1.04
C ALA A 535 -32.59 30.72 -2.34
N ALA A 536 -31.84 30.77 -3.47
CA ALA A 536 -32.27 30.23 -4.74
C ALA A 536 -32.48 28.71 -4.66
N GLY A 537 -31.56 27.99 -4.02
CA GLY A 537 -31.65 26.55 -3.82
C GLY A 537 -32.88 26.15 -3.01
N VAL A 538 -33.23 26.92 -2.00
CA VAL A 538 -34.42 26.65 -1.15
C VAL A 538 -35.71 26.99 -1.88
N GLN A 539 -35.77 28.11 -2.58
CA GLN A 539 -36.96 28.56 -3.32
C GLN A 539 -37.37 27.63 -4.48
N CYS A 540 -36.42 26.91 -5.07
CA CYS A 540 -36.71 25.92 -6.11
C CYS A 540 -37.37 24.63 -5.57
N CYS A 541 -37.18 24.34 -4.28
CA CYS A 541 -37.64 23.11 -3.64
C CYS A 541 -39.12 23.19 -3.25
N ASP A 542 -39.76 22.04 -3.20
CA ASP A 542 -41.18 21.94 -2.81
C ASP A 542 -41.35 22.09 -1.30
N ARG A 543 -40.35 21.66 -0.53
CA ARG A 543 -40.30 21.76 0.93
C ARG A 543 -38.85 22.01 1.40
N ALA A 544 -38.71 22.68 2.54
CA ALA A 544 -37.42 22.83 3.20
C ALA A 544 -37.46 22.23 4.61
N VAL A 545 -36.41 21.52 4.98
CA VAL A 545 -36.26 20.90 6.28
C VAL A 545 -34.97 21.41 6.91
N ARG A 546 -35.08 22.00 8.08
CA ARG A 546 -33.95 22.54 8.85
C ARG A 546 -33.50 21.52 9.91
N ILE A 547 -32.20 21.37 10.06
CA ILE A 547 -31.63 20.66 11.20
C ILE A 547 -31.42 21.69 12.34
N GLU A 548 -32.17 21.54 13.42
CA GLU A 548 -32.06 22.34 14.64
C GLU A 548 -32.05 21.43 15.88
N ASN A 549 -31.17 21.71 16.84
CA ASN A 549 -31.05 20.91 18.06
C ASN A 549 -30.98 19.39 17.77
N ARG A 550 -30.18 19.01 16.74
CA ARG A 550 -29.97 17.62 16.30
C ARG A 550 -31.23 16.93 15.76
N LYS A 551 -32.31 17.68 15.42
CA LYS A 551 -33.57 17.17 14.90
C LYS A 551 -33.98 17.89 13.61
N PHE A 552 -34.78 17.20 12.80
CA PHE A 552 -35.40 17.78 11.60
C PHE A 552 -36.66 18.55 11.95
N LYS A 553 -36.81 19.74 11.41
CA LYS A 553 -38.01 20.56 11.48
C LYS A 553 -38.37 21.05 10.08
N GLU A 554 -39.62 20.92 9.67
CA GLU A 554 -40.11 21.60 8.46
C GLU A 554 -40.11 23.11 8.67
N VAL A 555 -39.72 23.84 7.65
CA VAL A 555 -39.66 25.30 7.65
C VAL A 555 -40.38 25.80 6.42
N ASP A 556 -41.44 26.58 6.62
CA ASP A 556 -42.08 27.35 5.55
C ASP A 556 -41.17 28.56 5.24
N TYR A 557 -40.70 28.66 4.01
CA TYR A 557 -40.03 29.84 3.51
C TYR A 557 -41.03 30.69 2.76
N GLU A 558 -41.47 31.77 3.39
CA GLU A 558 -42.16 32.87 2.72
C GLU A 558 -41.19 33.69 1.84
#